data_82dcd112083481969bd0e5c6b16665f9
#
_entry.id   82dcd112083481969bd0e5c6b16665f9
#
_cell.length_a   1.000
_cell.length_b   1.000
_cell.length_c   1.000
_cell.angle_alpha   90.00
_cell.angle_beta   90.00
_cell.angle_gamma   90.00
#
_symmetry.space_group_name_H-M   'P 1'
#
loop_
_entity.id
_entity.type
_entity.pdbx_description
1 polymer ?
#
loop_
_entity_poly.entity_id
_entity_poly.type
_entity_poly.pdbx_seq_one_letter_code
_entity_poly.pdbx_strand_id
1 'polypeptide(L)'
;MLHTGCNLHEYIVGDKFIKHTDLAKGFEDRRYNLGIQLNDNYEGGNYVCWDDNNNEIIISKEVGTAVAYNARIPHEIQEITNGSRWSIVMPISSLEIIETKTLL
;
A
#
# COMPACT_ATOMS: atom_id res chain seq x y z
N MET A 1 8.57 -12.01 -14.66
CA MET A 1 8.19 -10.96 -13.69
C MET A 1 9.41 -10.50 -12.94
N LEU A 2 9.44 -9.26 -12.60
CA LEU A 2 10.56 -8.69 -11.89
C LEU A 2 10.07 -7.80 -10.76
N HIS A 3 10.62 -7.98 -9.59
CA HIS A 3 10.42 -7.05 -8.51
C HIS A 3 11.80 -6.62 -7.97
N THR A 4 11.87 -5.45 -7.39
CA THR A 4 13.12 -4.84 -7.00
C THR A 4 13.31 -4.82 -5.49
N GLY A 5 12.65 -5.70 -4.80
CA GLY A 5 12.83 -5.84 -3.37
C GLY A 5 11.53 -5.98 -2.63
N CYS A 6 11.66 -6.49 -1.44
CA CYS A 6 10.56 -6.69 -0.51
C CYS A 6 10.95 -5.96 0.77
N ASN A 7 10.12 -5.00 1.16
CA ASN A 7 10.41 -4.16 2.33
C ASN A 7 9.43 -4.47 3.46
N LEU A 8 9.98 -4.70 4.62
CA LEU A 8 9.19 -4.81 5.84
C LEU A 8 9.13 -3.44 6.50
N HIS A 9 7.93 -2.93 6.70
CA HIS A 9 7.70 -1.62 7.28
C HIS A 9 7.11 -1.74 8.67
N GLU A 10 7.65 -0.96 9.60
CA GLU A 10 7.04 -0.74 10.90
C GLU A 10 6.71 0.73 11.06
N TYR A 11 5.45 1.01 11.41
CA TYR A 11 5.00 2.35 11.78
C TYR A 11 4.64 2.34 13.25
N ILE A 12 5.30 3.16 14.03
CA ILE A 12 5.01 3.32 15.46
C ILE A 12 4.14 4.55 15.69
N VAL A 13 3.73 4.76 16.93
CA VAL A 13 2.90 5.92 17.28
C VAL A 13 3.54 7.22 16.78
N GLY A 14 2.77 8.02 16.08
CA GLY A 14 3.22 9.26 15.46
C GLY A 14 3.68 9.13 14.03
N ASP A 15 3.96 7.92 13.56
CA ASP A 15 4.36 7.69 12.18
C ASP A 15 3.16 7.79 11.26
N LYS A 16 3.40 8.36 10.09
CA LYS A 16 2.42 8.47 9.01
C LYS A 16 3.15 8.61 7.69
N PHE A 17 2.43 8.42 6.61
CA PHE A 17 2.93 8.72 5.28
C PHE A 17 1.88 9.55 4.56
N ILE A 18 2.20 10.78 4.25
CA ILE A 18 1.26 11.73 3.64
C ILE A 18 0.81 11.23 2.25
N LYS A 19 -0.34 11.69 1.82
CA LYS A 19 -0.89 11.34 0.51
C LYS A 19 0.12 11.64 -0.59
N HIS A 20 0.41 10.63 -1.39
CA HIS A 20 1.41 10.72 -2.47
C HIS A 20 1.13 9.66 -3.53
N THR A 21 1.85 9.74 -4.63
CA THR A 21 1.91 8.68 -5.63
C THR A 21 3.32 8.10 -5.63
N ASP A 22 3.44 6.89 -6.16
CA ASP A 22 4.74 6.22 -6.27
C ASP A 22 5.32 6.34 -7.67
N LEU A 23 4.86 7.31 -8.44
CA LEU A 23 5.36 7.53 -9.80
C LEU A 23 6.86 7.72 -9.79
N ALA A 24 7.54 6.95 -10.62
CA ALA A 24 8.96 7.06 -10.82
C ALA A 24 9.23 7.33 -12.29
N LYS A 25 10.17 8.20 -12.56
CA LYS A 25 10.51 8.58 -13.91
C LYS A 25 10.85 7.36 -14.76
N GLY A 26 10.16 7.19 -15.88
CA GLY A 26 10.36 6.08 -16.80
C GLY A 26 9.51 4.85 -16.50
N PHE A 27 8.76 4.83 -15.41
CA PHE A 27 7.98 3.66 -15.01
C PHE A 27 6.51 3.95 -14.73
N GLU A 28 6.07 5.14 -14.99
CA GLU A 28 4.83 5.73 -14.48
C GLU A 28 3.63 4.78 -14.52
N ASP A 29 3.29 4.30 -15.70
CA ASP A 29 2.08 3.50 -15.86
C ASP A 29 2.32 2.00 -15.86
N ARG A 30 3.56 1.58 -15.68
CA ARG A 30 3.91 0.17 -15.79
C ARG A 30 4.26 -0.46 -14.47
N ARG A 31 4.33 0.36 -13.44
CA ARG A 31 4.75 -0.09 -12.13
C ARG A 31 3.55 -0.26 -11.22
N TYR A 32 3.56 -1.36 -10.50
CA TYR A 32 2.58 -1.62 -9.45
C TYR A 32 3.29 -1.85 -8.15
N ASN A 33 2.61 -1.56 -7.07
CA ASN A 33 3.06 -1.88 -5.72
C ASN A 33 2.07 -2.82 -5.07
N LEU A 34 2.60 -3.78 -4.34
CA LEU A 34 1.81 -4.73 -3.56
C LEU A 34 2.07 -4.46 -2.10
N GLY A 35 0.99 -4.24 -1.34
CA GLY A 35 1.07 -4.09 0.11
C GLY A 35 0.35 -5.23 0.79
N ILE A 36 0.94 -5.77 1.85
CA ILE A 36 0.36 -6.86 2.62
C ILE A 36 0.30 -6.45 4.08
N GLN A 37 -0.89 -6.51 4.66
CA GLN A 37 -1.17 -6.19 6.05
C GLN A 37 -0.74 -7.35 6.94
N LEU A 38 0.15 -7.11 7.90
CA LEU A 38 0.71 -8.18 8.74
C LEU A 38 0.11 -8.26 10.14
N ASN A 39 -0.45 -7.16 10.64
CA ASN A 39 -1.08 -7.17 11.96
C ASN A 39 -2.25 -6.19 11.99
N ASP A 40 -3.09 -6.32 13.00
CA ASP A 40 -4.28 -5.48 13.16
C ASP A 40 -4.42 -4.90 14.58
N ASN A 41 -3.44 -5.13 15.43
CA ASN A 41 -3.49 -4.73 16.85
C ASN A 41 -2.92 -3.33 17.06
N TYR A 42 -3.41 -2.36 16.29
CA TYR A 42 -3.03 -0.96 16.40
C TYR A 42 -4.23 -0.06 16.15
N GLU A 43 -4.11 1.19 16.52
CA GLU A 43 -5.15 2.21 16.30
C GLU A 43 -4.59 3.33 15.42
N GLY A 44 -5.48 3.98 14.66
CA GLY A 44 -5.05 4.88 13.60
C GLY A 44 -4.49 4.10 12.44
N GLY A 45 -3.62 4.70 11.68
CA GLY A 45 -2.88 4.00 10.64
C GLY A 45 -3.73 3.47 9.49
N ASN A 46 -4.85 4.10 9.20
CA ASN A 46 -5.66 3.70 8.06
C ASN A 46 -4.86 3.85 6.78
N TYR A 47 -4.91 2.82 5.95
CA TYR A 47 -4.33 2.83 4.62
C TYR A 47 -5.44 3.25 3.65
N VAL A 48 -5.27 4.39 3.00
CA VAL A 48 -6.29 4.99 2.15
C VAL A 48 -5.73 5.16 0.75
N CYS A 49 -6.50 4.71 -0.24
CA CYS A 49 -6.18 4.89 -1.65
C CYS A 49 -7.30 5.68 -2.32
N TRP A 50 -6.97 6.37 -3.41
CA TRP A 50 -7.95 7.05 -4.24
C TRP A 50 -7.89 6.47 -5.64
N ASP A 51 -9.04 6.00 -6.13
CA ASP A 51 -9.11 5.43 -7.48
C ASP A 51 -9.06 6.51 -8.57
N ASP A 52 -9.13 6.09 -9.83
CA ASP A 52 -9.06 7.01 -10.96
C ASP A 52 -10.22 8.00 -11.01
N ASN A 53 -11.32 7.70 -10.33
CA ASN A 53 -12.47 8.60 -10.22
C ASN A 53 -12.42 9.44 -8.95
N ASN A 54 -11.28 9.43 -8.26
CA ASN A 54 -11.07 10.16 -7.02
C ASN A 54 -11.97 9.70 -5.88
N ASN A 55 -12.38 8.45 -5.90
CA ASN A 55 -13.12 7.85 -4.80
C ASN A 55 -12.14 7.34 -3.75
N GLU A 56 -12.42 7.65 -2.50
CA GLU A 56 -11.63 7.22 -1.37
C GLU A 56 -11.92 5.76 -1.04
N ILE A 57 -10.88 4.96 -0.90
CA ILE A 57 -10.97 3.54 -0.58
C ILE A 57 -10.12 3.29 0.65
N ILE A 58 -10.75 2.85 1.73
CA ILE A 58 -10.04 2.48 2.96
C ILE A 58 -9.76 0.99 2.91
N ILE A 59 -8.47 0.63 2.96
CA ILE A 59 -8.05 -0.77 2.89
C ILE A 59 -8.32 -1.44 4.23
N SER A 60 -8.82 -2.68 4.18
CA SER A 60 -9.07 -3.46 5.38
C SER A 60 -7.79 -3.66 6.18
N LYS A 61 -7.90 -3.59 7.51
CA LYS A 61 -6.81 -3.91 8.42
C LYS A 61 -6.69 -5.40 8.72
N GLU A 62 -7.55 -6.21 8.14
CA GLU A 62 -7.49 -7.66 8.36
C GLU A 62 -6.13 -8.20 7.98
N VAL A 63 -5.55 -9.02 8.85
CA VAL A 63 -4.24 -9.64 8.61
C VAL A 63 -4.29 -10.48 7.34
N GLY A 64 -3.28 -10.33 6.51
CA GLY A 64 -3.20 -11.01 5.23
C GLY A 64 -3.87 -10.29 4.07
N THR A 65 -4.55 -9.17 4.33
CA THR A 65 -5.11 -8.36 3.25
C THR A 65 -3.98 -7.87 2.36
N ALA A 66 -4.11 -8.14 1.08
CA ALA A 66 -3.16 -7.68 0.07
C ALA A 66 -3.85 -6.72 -0.89
N VAL A 67 -3.18 -5.64 -1.21
CA VAL A 67 -3.66 -4.68 -2.20
C VAL A 67 -2.56 -4.43 -3.21
N ALA A 68 -2.90 -4.49 -4.47
CA ALA A 68 -2.00 -4.11 -5.54
C ALA A 68 -2.57 -2.88 -6.24
N TYR A 69 -1.75 -1.88 -6.44
CA TYR A 69 -2.19 -0.64 -7.07
C TYR A 69 -1.11 -0.12 -8.02
N ASN A 70 -1.59 0.55 -9.06
CA ASN A 70 -0.70 1.20 -10.00
C ASN A 70 0.01 2.37 -9.31
N ALA A 71 1.25 2.62 -9.70
CA ALA A 71 2.07 3.68 -9.10
C ALA A 71 1.43 5.08 -9.17
N ARG A 72 0.48 5.30 -10.08
CA ARG A 72 -0.22 6.59 -10.19
C ARG A 72 -1.33 6.77 -9.15
N ILE A 73 -1.72 5.72 -8.45
CA ILE A 73 -2.81 5.79 -7.47
C ILE A 73 -2.33 6.54 -6.23
N PRO A 74 -2.96 7.67 -5.88
CA PRO A 74 -2.64 8.36 -4.65
C PRO A 74 -3.01 7.49 -3.45
N HIS A 75 -2.16 7.50 -2.44
CA HIS A 75 -2.41 6.74 -1.23
C HIS A 75 -1.72 7.40 -0.04
N GLU A 76 -2.18 7.03 1.15
CA GLU A 76 -1.60 7.51 2.40
C GLU A 76 -1.72 6.46 3.48
N ILE A 77 -0.86 6.57 4.48
CA ILE A 77 -1.02 5.88 5.77
C ILE A 77 -1.27 6.97 6.80
N GLN A 78 -2.42 6.94 7.43
CA GLN A 78 -2.75 7.90 8.47
C GLN A 78 -1.95 7.63 9.73
N GLU A 79 -1.85 8.63 10.59
CA GLU A 79 -1.03 8.55 11.79
C GLU A 79 -1.44 7.39 12.70
N ILE A 80 -0.43 6.65 13.17
CA ILE A 80 -0.63 5.62 14.19
C ILE A 80 -0.83 6.31 15.53
N THR A 81 -1.91 5.98 16.22
CA THR A 81 -2.24 6.58 17.53
C THR A 81 -1.99 5.63 18.69
N ASN A 82 -1.95 4.33 18.44
CA ASN A 82 -1.65 3.34 19.46
C ASN A 82 -1.11 2.07 18.78
N GLY A 83 -0.14 1.44 19.41
CA GLY A 83 0.46 0.23 18.91
C GLY A 83 1.43 0.46 17.76
N SER A 84 1.67 -0.57 16.98
CA SER A 84 2.55 -0.55 15.80
C SER A 84 1.87 -1.22 14.63
N ARG A 85 2.06 -0.67 13.44
CA ARG A 85 1.55 -1.25 12.20
C ARG A 85 2.71 -1.88 11.44
N TRP A 86 2.55 -3.16 11.07
CA TRP A 86 3.52 -3.88 10.28
C TRP A 86 2.94 -4.24 8.92
N SER A 87 3.73 -4.07 7.88
CA SER A 87 3.33 -4.44 6.52
C SER A 87 4.53 -4.79 5.67
N ILE A 88 4.26 -5.55 4.62
CA ILE A 88 5.24 -5.80 3.57
C ILE A 88 4.83 -4.96 2.36
N VAL A 89 5.80 -4.30 1.75
CA VAL A 89 5.59 -3.53 0.52
C VAL A 89 6.61 -3.98 -0.51
N MET A 90 6.13 -4.29 -1.71
CA MET A 90 7.00 -4.77 -2.77
C MET A 90 6.57 -4.16 -4.11
N PRO A 91 7.49 -3.52 -4.83
CA PRO A 91 7.19 -3.08 -6.19
C PRO A 91 7.18 -4.27 -7.13
N ILE A 92 6.25 -4.27 -8.07
CA ILE A 92 6.16 -5.30 -9.11
C ILE A 92 5.96 -4.62 -10.46
N SER A 93 6.59 -5.17 -11.47
CA SER A 93 6.54 -4.63 -12.82
C SER A 93 5.54 -5.33 -13.72
N SER A 94 4.91 -6.40 -13.24
CA SER A 94 3.93 -7.17 -14.00
C SER A 94 2.82 -7.65 -13.09
N LEU A 95 1.60 -7.65 -13.61
CA LEU A 95 0.43 -8.17 -12.91
C LEU A 95 0.17 -9.64 -13.18
N GLU A 96 0.98 -10.29 -14.00
CA GLU A 96 0.74 -11.67 -14.39
C GLU A 96 0.70 -12.64 -13.22
N ILE A 97 1.40 -12.30 -12.16
CA ILE A 97 1.47 -13.15 -10.96
C ILE A 97 0.48 -12.75 -9.89
N ILE A 98 -0.31 -11.71 -10.13
CA ILE A 98 -1.22 -11.20 -9.11
C ILE A 98 -2.62 -11.71 -9.40
N GLU A 99 -3.05 -12.67 -8.60
CA GLU A 99 -4.44 -13.09 -8.55
C GLU A 99 -5.06 -12.49 -7.30
N THR A 100 -5.27 -11.20 -7.34
CA THR A 100 -5.75 -10.50 -6.17
C THR A 100 -7.18 -10.08 -6.31
N LYS A 101 -7.84 -9.96 -5.18
CA LYS A 101 -9.23 -9.50 -5.10
C LYS A 101 -9.32 -7.99 -5.07
N THR A 102 -8.23 -7.32 -4.73
CA THR A 102 -8.18 -5.86 -4.64
C THR A 102 -7.07 -5.35 -5.54
N LEU A 103 -7.48 -4.78 -6.65
CA LEU A 103 -6.55 -4.22 -7.64
C LEU A 103 -6.98 -2.80 -7.96
N LEU A 104 -6.08 -1.88 -7.75
CA LEU A 104 -6.35 -0.45 -7.99
C LEU A 104 -5.44 0.13 -9.07
#